data_7260e75311da244d7a5386c86bdda469
#
_entry.id   7260e75311da244d7a5386c86bdda469
#
_cell.length_a   1.000
_cell.length_b   1.000
_cell.length_c   1.000
_cell.angle_alpha   90.00
_cell.angle_beta   90.00
_cell.angle_gamma   90.00
#
_symmetry.space_group_name_H-M   'P 1'
#
loop_
_entity.id
_entity.type
_entity.pdbx_description
1 polymer ?
#
loop_
_entity_poly.entity_id
_entity_poly.type
_entity_poly.pdbx_seq_one_letter_code
_entity_poly.pdbx_strand_id
1 'polypeptide(L)'
;MKIINAIRDASLSKNHEAYLSHLTDDIEHHYHMSSRPLIGKEWVQKFLTKYESIAKDVVWRIDRHAETGNAMLLEGYEEYTDMRTGDRIAHPYMGVFEFEGDKVCKRREYFEMDQKTDSAA
;
A
#
# COMPACT_ATOMS: atom_id res chain seq x y z
N MET A 1 7.86 3.68 12.44
CA MET A 1 8.19 2.73 11.32
C MET A 1 7.96 1.26 11.63
N LYS A 2 7.97 0.87 12.88
CA LYS A 2 7.77 -0.55 13.25
C LYS A 2 6.45 -1.12 12.72
N ILE A 3 5.35 -0.38 12.92
CA ILE A 3 4.02 -0.82 12.48
C ILE A 3 3.93 -0.84 10.96
N ILE A 4 4.47 0.16 10.30
CA ILE A 4 4.47 0.23 8.83
C ILE A 4 5.29 -0.90 8.23
N ASN A 5 6.46 -1.20 8.80
CA ASN A 5 7.27 -2.33 8.36
C ASN A 5 6.52 -3.66 8.55
N ALA A 6 5.79 -3.81 9.66
CA ALA A 6 4.98 -5.00 9.89
C ALA A 6 3.84 -5.13 8.87
N ILE A 7 3.20 -4.02 8.51
CA ILE A 7 2.16 -3.99 7.47
C ILE A 7 2.76 -4.39 6.12
N ARG A 8 3.93 -3.84 5.77
CA ARG A 8 4.62 -4.20 4.53
C ARG A 8 4.97 -5.69 4.49
N ASP A 9 5.54 -6.21 5.56
CA ASP A 9 5.91 -7.62 5.65
C ASP A 9 4.67 -8.52 5.54
N ALA A 10 3.57 -8.15 6.20
CA ALA A 10 2.30 -8.88 6.10
C ALA A 10 1.74 -8.85 4.67
N SER A 11 1.84 -7.71 4.00
CA SER A 11 1.42 -7.56 2.61
C SER A 11 2.22 -8.49 1.68
N LEU A 12 3.54 -8.46 1.80
CA LEU A 12 4.41 -9.25 0.94
C LEU A 12 4.28 -10.75 1.20
N SER A 13 3.97 -11.16 2.42
CA SER A 13 3.74 -12.56 2.79
C SER A 13 2.29 -13.00 2.62
N LYS A 14 1.40 -12.10 2.19
CA LYS A 14 -0.03 -12.34 2.01
C LYS A 14 -0.73 -12.78 3.30
N ASN A 15 -0.24 -12.30 4.43
CA ASN A 15 -0.83 -12.57 5.74
C ASN A 15 -1.87 -11.50 6.07
N HIS A 16 -3.12 -11.74 5.65
CA HIS A 16 -4.22 -10.77 5.82
C HIS A 16 -4.53 -10.51 7.27
N GLU A 17 -4.53 -11.54 8.12
CA GLU A 17 -4.81 -11.37 9.54
C GLU A 17 -3.82 -10.41 10.19
N ALA A 18 -2.52 -10.60 9.94
CA ALA A 18 -1.49 -9.73 10.46
C ALA A 18 -1.63 -8.31 9.91
N TYR A 19 -1.89 -8.18 8.60
CA TYR A 19 -2.10 -6.87 7.97
C TYR A 19 -3.24 -6.11 8.64
N LEU A 20 -4.40 -6.74 8.75
CA LEU A 20 -5.60 -6.10 9.30
C LEU A 20 -5.49 -5.82 10.79
N SER A 21 -4.67 -6.58 11.52
CA SER A 21 -4.48 -6.36 12.95
C SER A 21 -3.85 -5.00 13.29
N HIS A 22 -3.18 -4.39 12.32
CA HIS A 22 -2.55 -3.08 12.49
C HIS A 22 -3.45 -1.91 12.09
N LEU A 23 -4.70 -2.18 11.72
CA LEU A 23 -5.65 -1.17 11.28
C LEU A 23 -6.76 -1.00 12.29
N THR A 24 -7.34 0.21 12.35
CA THR A 24 -8.58 0.42 13.10
C THR A 24 -9.75 -0.23 12.36
N ASP A 25 -10.84 -0.51 13.06
CA ASP A 25 -12.02 -1.12 12.44
C ASP A 25 -12.64 -0.24 11.36
N ASP A 26 -12.51 1.09 11.51
CA ASP A 26 -13.01 2.09 10.59
C ASP A 26 -11.91 2.65 9.67
N ILE A 27 -10.86 1.89 9.43
CA ILE A 27 -9.77 2.29 8.53
C ILE A 27 -10.29 2.92 7.25
N GLU A 28 -9.64 3.99 6.82
CA GLU A 28 -9.93 4.68 5.59
C GLU A 28 -8.70 4.62 4.69
N HIS A 29 -8.78 3.83 3.63
CA HIS A 29 -7.64 3.57 2.73
C HIS A 29 -7.90 4.19 1.36
N HIS A 30 -7.14 5.24 1.05
CA HIS A 30 -7.12 5.88 -0.26
C HIS A 30 -5.96 5.27 -1.06
N TYR A 31 -6.24 4.23 -1.82
CA TYR A 31 -5.21 3.50 -2.56
C TYR A 31 -4.79 4.19 -3.86
N HIS A 32 -5.54 5.23 -4.25
CA HIS A 32 -5.21 6.09 -5.39
C HIS A 32 -5.93 7.43 -5.23
N MET A 33 -5.30 8.51 -5.69
CA MET A 33 -5.82 9.87 -5.54
C MET A 33 -7.22 10.07 -6.10
N SER A 34 -7.56 9.39 -7.19
CA SER A 34 -8.83 9.55 -7.88
C SER A 34 -9.87 8.51 -7.52
N SER A 35 -9.52 7.56 -6.67
CA SER A 35 -10.42 6.47 -6.27
C SER A 35 -11.23 6.85 -5.05
N ARG A 36 -12.41 6.23 -4.92
CA ARG A 36 -13.14 6.30 -3.66
C ARG A 36 -12.34 5.56 -2.58
N PRO A 37 -12.28 6.10 -1.35
CA PRO A 37 -11.60 5.40 -0.28
C PRO A 37 -12.32 4.09 0.08
N LEU A 38 -11.52 3.11 0.49
CA LEU A 38 -12.03 1.90 1.10
C LEU A 38 -12.26 2.18 2.57
N ILE A 39 -13.48 1.99 3.05
CA ILE A 39 -13.84 2.23 4.44
C ILE A 39 -14.09 0.89 5.13
N GLY A 40 -13.30 0.58 6.17
CA GLY A 40 -13.45 -0.63 6.97
C GLY A 40 -12.57 -1.77 6.51
N LYS A 41 -12.25 -2.68 7.44
CA LYS A 41 -11.33 -3.81 7.21
C LYS A 41 -11.82 -4.76 6.13
N GLU A 42 -13.12 -4.97 6.01
CA GLU A 42 -13.70 -5.88 5.03
C GLU A 42 -13.33 -5.45 3.60
N TRP A 43 -13.46 -4.16 3.30
CA TRP A 43 -13.13 -3.65 1.97
C TRP A 43 -11.63 -3.66 1.71
N VAL A 44 -10.84 -3.39 2.74
CA VAL A 44 -9.37 -3.49 2.62
C VAL A 44 -8.96 -4.93 2.33
N GLN A 45 -9.58 -5.90 3.00
CA GLN A 45 -9.29 -7.32 2.75
C GLN A 45 -9.66 -7.72 1.31
N LYS A 46 -10.81 -7.27 0.83
CA LYS A 46 -11.22 -7.53 -0.57
C LYS A 46 -10.22 -6.93 -1.56
N PHE A 47 -9.73 -5.74 -1.26
CA PHE A 47 -8.70 -5.09 -2.07
C PHE A 47 -7.40 -5.91 -2.09
N LEU A 48 -6.95 -6.39 -0.94
CA LEU A 48 -5.74 -7.22 -0.85
C LEU A 48 -5.89 -8.49 -1.67
N THR A 49 -7.03 -9.17 -1.55
CA THR A 49 -7.30 -10.40 -2.29
C THR A 49 -7.27 -10.15 -3.80
N LYS A 50 -7.91 -9.07 -4.26
CA LYS A 50 -7.92 -8.71 -5.68
C LYS A 50 -6.52 -8.38 -6.17
N TYR A 51 -5.78 -7.58 -5.44
CA TYR A 51 -4.42 -7.20 -5.79
C TYR A 51 -3.53 -8.43 -5.92
N GLU A 52 -3.60 -9.34 -4.96
CA GLU A 52 -2.81 -10.57 -4.97
C GLU A 52 -3.17 -11.48 -6.14
N SER A 53 -4.39 -11.40 -6.66
CA SER A 53 -4.82 -12.18 -7.81
C SER A 53 -4.25 -11.69 -9.13
N ILE A 54 -3.79 -10.45 -9.20
CA ILE A 54 -3.30 -9.82 -10.42
C ILE A 54 -1.83 -9.42 -10.38
N ALA A 55 -1.23 -9.33 -9.20
CA ALA A 55 0.14 -8.86 -9.02
C ALA A 55 1.04 -9.98 -8.51
N LYS A 56 2.22 -10.11 -9.10
CA LYS A 56 3.25 -11.02 -8.62
C LYS A 56 4.60 -10.32 -8.62
N ASP A 57 5.57 -10.94 -7.94
CA ASP A 57 6.93 -10.41 -7.84
C ASP A 57 6.93 -8.96 -7.34
N VAL A 58 6.15 -8.72 -6.29
CA VAL A 58 5.91 -7.39 -5.74
C VAL A 58 7.14 -6.93 -4.97
N VAL A 59 7.56 -5.70 -5.27
CA VAL A 59 8.58 -4.98 -4.50
C VAL A 59 7.90 -3.77 -3.87
N TRP A 60 8.02 -3.65 -2.57
CA TRP A 60 7.56 -2.48 -1.83
C TRP A 60 8.73 -1.95 -1.03
N ARG A 61 9.34 -0.89 -1.54
CA ARG A 61 10.52 -0.27 -0.92
C ARG A 61 10.14 1.05 -0.27
N ILE A 62 10.64 1.27 0.94
CA ILE A 62 10.51 2.54 1.64
C ILE A 62 11.91 3.15 1.72
N ASP A 63 12.10 4.27 1.01
CA ASP A 63 13.42 4.89 0.89
C ASP A 63 13.68 5.88 2.02
N ARG A 64 12.64 6.62 2.43
CA ARG A 64 12.74 7.58 3.53
C ARG A 64 11.38 7.84 4.14
N HIS A 65 11.40 8.36 5.37
CA HIS A 65 10.16 8.67 6.08
C HIS A 65 10.37 9.86 7.03
N ALA A 66 9.26 10.48 7.42
CA ALA A 66 9.22 11.56 8.40
C ALA A 66 7.94 11.48 9.21
N GLU A 67 8.05 11.76 10.51
CA GLU A 67 6.88 11.85 11.38
C GLU A 67 6.43 13.30 11.51
N THR A 68 5.12 13.49 11.56
CA THR A 68 4.51 14.77 11.88
C THR A 68 3.19 14.53 12.62
N GLY A 69 3.12 14.96 13.88
CA GLY A 69 1.96 14.68 14.72
C GLY A 69 1.69 13.19 14.83
N ASN A 70 0.47 12.76 14.50
CA ASN A 70 0.07 11.36 14.47
C ASN A 70 0.26 10.71 13.10
N ALA A 71 1.01 11.34 12.21
CA ALA A 71 1.19 10.85 10.86
C ALA A 71 2.63 10.47 10.55
N MET A 72 2.79 9.47 9.68
CA MET A 72 4.06 9.09 9.10
C MET A 72 3.98 9.29 7.60
N LEU A 73 4.91 10.07 7.05
CA LEU A 73 5.03 10.29 5.61
C LEU A 73 6.13 9.38 5.08
N LEU A 74 5.86 8.75 3.94
CA LEU A 74 6.79 7.83 3.29
C LEU A 74 7.09 8.27 1.88
N GLU A 75 8.32 8.06 1.46
CA GLU A 75 8.71 8.11 0.06
C GLU A 75 9.36 6.78 -0.29
N GLY A 76 8.92 6.18 -1.37
CA GLY A 76 9.43 4.89 -1.74
C GLY A 76 9.18 4.55 -3.19
N TYR A 77 9.24 3.26 -3.46
CA TYR A 77 9.16 2.72 -4.81
C TYR A 77 8.39 1.40 -4.77
N GLU A 78 7.47 1.25 -5.71
CA GLU A 78 6.64 0.05 -5.81
C GLU A 78 6.76 -0.53 -7.20
N GLU A 79 6.81 -1.88 -7.28
CA GLU A 79 6.95 -2.55 -8.54
C GLU A 79 6.26 -3.93 -8.46
N TYR A 80 5.61 -4.32 -9.52
CA TYR A 80 5.01 -5.64 -9.61
C TYR A 80 4.77 -6.01 -11.08
N THR A 81 4.58 -7.32 -11.33
CA THR A 81 4.15 -7.80 -12.64
C THR A 81 2.64 -7.96 -12.65
N ASP A 82 1.98 -7.31 -13.60
CA ASP A 82 0.54 -7.48 -13.81
C ASP A 82 0.33 -8.80 -14.57
N MET A 83 -0.26 -9.78 -13.89
CA MET A 83 -0.46 -11.11 -14.46
C MET A 83 -1.50 -11.14 -15.57
N ARG A 84 -2.33 -10.09 -15.69
CA ARG A 84 -3.32 -10.00 -16.77
C ARG A 84 -2.71 -9.63 -18.10
N THR A 85 -1.62 -8.87 -18.08
CA THR A 85 -0.99 -8.31 -19.30
C THR A 85 0.45 -8.77 -19.47
N GLY A 86 1.10 -9.22 -18.40
CA GLY A 86 2.52 -9.51 -18.39
C GLY A 86 3.42 -8.29 -18.25
N ASP A 87 2.84 -7.10 -18.14
CA ASP A 87 3.61 -5.86 -17.99
C ASP A 87 4.26 -5.79 -16.61
N ARG A 88 5.49 -5.28 -16.58
CA ARG A 88 6.13 -4.88 -15.33
C ARG A 88 5.78 -3.43 -15.04
N ILE A 89 5.10 -3.21 -13.93
CA ILE A 89 4.66 -1.88 -13.51
C ILE A 89 5.58 -1.43 -12.39
N ALA A 90 6.10 -0.20 -12.49
CA ALA A 90 7.01 0.34 -11.51
C ALA A 90 6.84 1.86 -11.43
N HIS A 91 6.82 2.37 -10.21
CA HIS A 91 6.66 3.81 -10.01
C HIS A 91 7.14 4.21 -8.61
N PRO A 92 7.63 5.44 -8.46
CA PRO A 92 7.80 6.01 -7.13
C PRO A 92 6.42 6.32 -6.54
N TYR A 93 6.35 6.40 -5.22
CA TYR A 93 5.14 6.81 -4.54
C TYR A 93 5.48 7.63 -3.31
N MET A 94 4.49 8.40 -2.85
CA MET A 94 4.47 8.97 -1.52
C MET A 94 3.22 8.47 -0.80
N GLY A 95 3.35 8.19 0.49
CA GLY A 95 2.24 7.72 1.29
C GLY A 95 2.14 8.46 2.60
N VAL A 96 0.93 8.51 3.14
CA VAL A 96 0.66 9.06 4.46
C VAL A 96 -0.11 8.03 5.26
N PHE A 97 0.41 7.68 6.44
CA PHE A 97 -0.25 6.82 7.40
C PHE A 97 -0.58 7.67 8.63
N GLU A 98 -1.87 7.78 8.95
CA GLU A 98 -2.30 8.42 10.19
C GLU A 98 -2.67 7.36 11.22
N PHE A 99 -2.24 7.59 12.45
CA PHE A 99 -2.40 6.63 13.53
C PHE A 99 -3.42 7.09 14.56
N GLU A 100 -4.14 6.13 15.11
CA GLU A 100 -4.96 6.29 16.31
C GLU A 100 -4.41 5.29 17.32
N GLY A 101 -3.61 5.79 18.28
CA GLY A 101 -2.81 4.93 19.13
C GLY A 101 -1.73 4.22 18.30
N ASP A 102 -1.71 2.91 18.38
CA ASP A 102 -0.75 2.07 17.66
C ASP A 102 -1.33 1.45 16.38
N LYS A 103 -2.51 1.92 15.93
CA LYS A 103 -3.16 1.39 14.74
C LYS A 103 -3.34 2.47 13.68
N VAL A 104 -3.28 2.07 12.43
CA VAL A 104 -3.50 2.97 11.30
C VAL A 104 -4.99 3.19 11.12
N CYS A 105 -5.42 4.45 11.15
CA CYS A 105 -6.81 4.83 10.91
C CYS A 105 -7.04 5.44 9.54
N LYS A 106 -6.01 5.97 8.89
CA LYS A 106 -6.08 6.47 7.52
C LYS A 106 -4.78 6.18 6.80
N ARG A 107 -4.91 5.85 5.52
CA ARG A 107 -3.78 5.65 4.63
C ARG A 107 -4.10 6.29 3.28
N ARG A 108 -3.19 7.09 2.75
CA ARG A 108 -3.31 7.72 1.44
C ARG A 108 -2.05 7.47 0.64
N GLU A 109 -2.22 7.18 -0.65
CA GLU A 109 -1.10 6.95 -1.56
C GLU A 109 -1.20 7.90 -2.75
N TYR A 110 -0.07 8.44 -3.15
CA TYR A 110 0.06 9.40 -4.24
C TYR A 110 1.07 8.89 -5.25
N PHE A 111 0.61 8.57 -6.45
CA PHE A 111 1.44 8.06 -7.52
C PHE A 111 0.70 8.16 -8.87
N GLU A 112 1.42 7.96 -9.96
CA GLU A 112 0.82 7.87 -11.29
C GLU A 112 0.58 6.40 -11.64
N MET A 113 -0.65 6.06 -12.02
CA MET A 113 -1.04 4.67 -12.26
C MET A 113 -0.46 4.06 -13.53
N ASP A 114 -0.18 4.87 -14.53
CA ASP A 114 0.16 4.39 -15.86
C ASP A 114 1.65 4.22 -16.10
N GLN A 115 2.47 4.44 -15.08
CA GLN A 115 3.91 4.25 -15.22
C GLN A 115 4.23 2.77 -15.30
N LYS A 116 5.03 2.41 -16.29
CA LYS A 116 5.50 1.05 -16.50
C LYS A 116 7.00 1.05 -16.62
N THR A 117 7.62 0.00 -16.12
CA THR A 117 9.01 -0.26 -16.43
C THR A 117 9.04 -0.71 -17.88
N ASP A 118 9.48 0.19 -18.73
CA ASP A 118 9.48 -0.08 -20.16
C ASP A 118 10.87 -0.45 -20.62
N SER A 119 11.02 -1.69 -20.98
CA SER A 119 12.27 -2.19 -21.51
C SER A 119 12.58 -1.66 -22.91
N ALA A 120 11.59 -1.12 -23.57
CA ALA A 120 11.78 -0.57 -24.92
C ALA A 120 12.33 0.85 -24.89
N ALA A 121 12.30 1.45 -23.74
CA ALA A 121 12.83 2.81 -23.60
C ALA A 121 14.33 2.85 -23.83
#